data_bdcbc4c732e40a368f46f5e9e8760611
#
_entry.id   bdcbc4c732e40a368f46f5e9e8760611
#
_cell.length_a   1.000
_cell.length_b   1.000
_cell.length_c   1.000
_cell.angle_alpha   90.00
_cell.angle_beta   90.00
_cell.angle_gamma   90.00
#
_symmetry.space_group_name_H-M   'P 1'
#
loop_
_entity.id
_entity.type
_entity.pdbx_description
1 polymer ?
#
loop_
_entity_poly.entity_id
_entity_poly.type
_entity_poly.pdbx_seq_one_letter_code
_entity_poly.pdbx_strand_id
1 'polypeptide(L)'
;EETGRDVSVALSKTFGTDANQVTLSFAGNEAVTLDEQQAIAQSLSDAYADRTFNVVESSSVDPTMGAKFFQKCLVCLLITFVILLVYIALRFKKIGGLSAGVTALIALVHDVLLVYFAFVIFGFSINDIFIAVILTILGYSLNDTIVIYDRIRENRKLSPTKSPDALPAIVNKSLNQTMTRSVLTSLTTFMALLVIYIVAAVYGISSVQSFALPMMVGTIVGCYSSLCIAAPLYTMWAVHKGEKSKK
;
A
#
# COMPACT_ATOMS: atom_id res chain seq x y z
N GLU A 1 -29.82 -15.79 -15.55
CA GLU A 1 -31.25 -15.44 -15.69
C GLU A 1 -32.00 -15.47 -14.35
N GLU A 2 -31.69 -16.37 -13.40
CA GLU A 2 -32.40 -16.47 -12.12
C GLU A 2 -32.26 -15.27 -11.18
N THR A 3 -31.19 -14.52 -11.26
CA THR A 3 -30.95 -13.33 -10.40
C THR A 3 -31.16 -12.01 -11.11
N GLY A 4 -31.29 -11.98 -12.44
CA GLY A 4 -31.44 -10.76 -13.25
C GLY A 4 -30.29 -9.75 -13.12
N ARG A 5 -29.13 -10.18 -12.58
CA ARG A 5 -27.95 -9.34 -12.32
C ARG A 5 -26.86 -9.65 -13.32
N ASP A 6 -26.04 -8.65 -13.64
CA ASP A 6 -24.82 -8.86 -14.41
C ASP A 6 -23.83 -9.71 -13.62
N VAL A 7 -23.38 -10.81 -14.22
CA VAL A 7 -22.47 -11.77 -13.59
C VAL A 7 -21.18 -11.82 -14.39
N SER A 8 -20.05 -11.56 -13.73
CA SER A 8 -18.74 -11.85 -14.30
C SER A 8 -18.26 -13.21 -13.81
N VAL A 9 -17.77 -14.03 -14.75
CA VAL A 9 -17.31 -15.39 -14.47
C VAL A 9 -15.81 -15.46 -14.68
N ALA A 10 -15.06 -15.83 -13.64
CA ALA A 10 -13.64 -16.12 -13.72
C ALA A 10 -13.38 -17.61 -13.46
N LEU A 11 -12.59 -18.22 -14.34
CA LEU A 11 -12.17 -19.63 -14.22
C LEU A 11 -10.74 -19.66 -13.67
N SER A 12 -10.53 -20.40 -12.58
CA SER A 12 -9.20 -20.69 -12.04
C SER A 12 -9.06 -22.20 -11.84
N LYS A 13 -7.83 -22.72 -12.02
CA LYS A 13 -7.52 -24.13 -11.74
C LYS A 13 -6.92 -24.22 -10.34
N THR A 14 -7.47 -25.10 -9.52
CA THR A 14 -6.84 -25.43 -8.23
C THR A 14 -5.66 -26.36 -8.48
N PHE A 15 -4.46 -25.90 -8.12
CA PHE A 15 -3.23 -26.67 -8.29
C PHE A 15 -3.24 -27.93 -7.40
N GLY A 16 -2.96 -29.10 -7.98
CA GLY A 16 -2.88 -30.35 -7.23
C GLY A 16 -4.17 -31.18 -7.18
N THR A 17 -5.26 -30.68 -7.75
CA THR A 17 -6.52 -31.43 -7.96
C THR A 17 -7.05 -31.16 -9.38
N ASP A 18 -7.70 -32.13 -10.00
CA ASP A 18 -8.39 -31.93 -11.29
C ASP A 18 -9.64 -31.04 -11.18
N ALA A 19 -9.84 -30.39 -10.04
CA ALA A 19 -10.99 -29.52 -9.79
C ALA A 19 -10.75 -28.11 -10.34
N ASN A 20 -11.66 -27.65 -11.20
CA ASN A 20 -11.70 -26.27 -11.67
C ASN A 20 -12.53 -25.44 -10.68
N GLN A 21 -12.00 -24.30 -10.27
CA GLN A 21 -12.75 -23.33 -9.46
C GLN A 21 -13.36 -22.28 -10.37
N VAL A 22 -14.65 -22.04 -10.20
CA VAL A 22 -15.40 -20.99 -10.90
C VAL A 22 -15.77 -19.93 -9.89
N THR A 23 -15.33 -18.71 -10.12
CA THR A 23 -15.72 -17.54 -9.30
C THR A 23 -16.80 -16.78 -10.04
N LEU A 24 -17.98 -16.70 -9.44
CA LEU A 24 -19.10 -15.91 -9.94
C LEU A 24 -19.14 -14.59 -9.14
N SER A 25 -18.95 -13.48 -9.82
CA SER A 25 -19.06 -12.15 -9.20
C SER A 25 -20.32 -11.46 -9.71
N PHE A 26 -21.25 -11.18 -8.80
CA PHE A 26 -22.52 -10.53 -9.08
C PHE A 26 -22.37 -9.02 -8.91
N ALA A 27 -22.74 -8.26 -9.95
CA ALA A 27 -22.84 -6.82 -9.86
C ALA A 27 -24.18 -6.45 -9.20
N GLY A 28 -24.17 -5.52 -8.25
CA GLY A 28 -25.38 -5.03 -7.59
C GLY A 28 -25.13 -4.60 -6.16
N ASN A 29 -26.19 -4.04 -5.57
CA ASN A 29 -26.15 -3.47 -4.22
C ASN A 29 -26.75 -4.41 -3.16
N GLU A 30 -27.16 -5.59 -3.51
CA GLU A 30 -27.77 -6.56 -2.60
C GLU A 30 -26.91 -7.82 -2.52
N ALA A 31 -26.71 -8.31 -1.32
CA ALA A 31 -25.99 -9.56 -1.08
C ALA A 31 -26.79 -10.73 -1.70
N VAL A 32 -26.09 -11.73 -2.24
CA VAL A 32 -26.70 -12.98 -2.66
C VAL A 32 -27.10 -13.74 -1.40
N THR A 33 -28.38 -13.98 -1.23
CA THR A 33 -28.92 -14.71 -0.07
C THR A 33 -28.51 -16.18 -0.08
N LEU A 34 -28.59 -16.86 1.06
CA LEU A 34 -28.30 -18.30 1.13
C LEU A 34 -29.22 -19.14 0.22
N ASP A 35 -30.47 -18.72 0.11
CA ASP A 35 -31.45 -19.41 -0.77
C ASP A 35 -31.07 -19.23 -2.24
N GLU A 36 -30.67 -18.03 -2.66
CA GLU A 36 -30.18 -17.76 -4.02
C GLU A 36 -28.89 -18.53 -4.32
N GLN A 37 -27.97 -18.65 -3.36
CA GLN A 37 -26.76 -19.43 -3.53
C GLN A 37 -27.03 -20.90 -3.73
N GLN A 38 -27.99 -21.46 -2.98
CA GLN A 38 -28.43 -22.84 -3.14
C GLN A 38 -29.16 -23.06 -4.47
N ALA A 39 -30.01 -22.12 -4.89
CA ALA A 39 -30.69 -22.17 -6.18
C ALA A 39 -29.70 -22.13 -7.35
N ILE A 40 -28.65 -21.27 -7.26
CA ILE A 40 -27.59 -21.20 -8.27
C ILE A 40 -26.78 -22.51 -8.32
N ALA A 41 -26.43 -23.08 -7.16
CA ALA A 41 -25.69 -24.33 -7.10
C ALA A 41 -26.53 -25.49 -7.66
N GLN A 42 -27.81 -25.49 -7.40
CA GLN A 42 -28.74 -26.52 -7.90
C GLN A 42 -28.96 -26.39 -9.40
N SER A 43 -29.20 -25.18 -9.92
CA SER A 43 -29.34 -24.96 -11.35
C SER A 43 -28.09 -25.29 -12.15
N LEU A 44 -26.89 -25.05 -11.57
CA LEU A 44 -25.62 -25.50 -12.16
C LEU A 44 -25.48 -27.03 -12.16
N SER A 45 -25.90 -27.71 -11.10
CA SER A 45 -25.89 -29.17 -11.01
C SER A 45 -26.88 -29.81 -11.97
N ASP A 46 -28.04 -29.21 -12.15
CA ASP A 46 -29.07 -29.68 -13.09
C ASP A 46 -28.63 -29.45 -14.55
N ALA A 47 -27.94 -28.33 -14.83
CA ALA A 47 -27.45 -28.03 -16.17
C ALA A 47 -26.25 -28.91 -16.58
N TYR A 48 -25.47 -29.37 -15.61
CA TYR A 48 -24.23 -30.16 -15.83
C TYR A 48 -24.26 -31.43 -14.96
N ALA A 49 -25.10 -32.37 -15.28
CA ALA A 49 -25.35 -33.63 -14.54
C ALA A 49 -24.06 -34.47 -14.32
N ASP A 50 -23.03 -34.28 -15.16
CA ASP A 50 -21.74 -34.99 -15.08
C ASP A 50 -20.73 -34.35 -14.07
N ARG A 51 -21.11 -33.27 -13.38
CA ARG A 51 -20.22 -32.54 -12.48
C ARG A 51 -20.92 -32.23 -11.16
N THR A 52 -20.13 -32.35 -10.08
CA THR A 52 -20.59 -31.94 -8.74
C THR A 52 -20.06 -30.53 -8.43
N PHE A 53 -20.96 -29.62 -8.09
CA PHE A 53 -20.64 -28.24 -7.69
C PHE A 53 -20.75 -28.13 -6.18
N ASN A 54 -19.66 -27.74 -5.52
CA ASN A 54 -19.65 -27.43 -4.10
C ASN A 54 -19.29 -25.95 -3.91
N VAL A 55 -20.07 -25.23 -3.13
CA VAL A 55 -19.73 -23.85 -2.73
C VAL A 55 -18.55 -23.91 -1.78
N VAL A 56 -17.39 -23.45 -2.22
CA VAL A 56 -16.14 -23.45 -1.44
C VAL A 56 -16.07 -22.21 -0.58
N GLU A 57 -16.46 -21.07 -1.12
CA GLU A 57 -16.41 -19.77 -0.41
C GLU A 57 -17.52 -18.86 -0.98
N SER A 58 -18.22 -18.18 -0.10
CA SER A 58 -19.18 -17.15 -0.46
C SER A 58 -18.85 -15.89 0.33
N SER A 59 -18.53 -14.80 -0.39
CA SER A 59 -18.26 -13.49 0.20
C SER A 59 -19.24 -12.49 -0.37
N SER A 60 -20.03 -11.87 0.48
CA SER A 60 -20.92 -10.77 0.09
C SER A 60 -20.56 -9.51 0.89
N VAL A 61 -20.40 -8.40 0.20
CA VAL A 61 -20.19 -7.09 0.82
C VAL A 61 -21.43 -6.24 0.58
N ASP A 62 -22.19 -5.98 1.65
CA ASP A 62 -23.30 -5.03 1.60
C ASP A 62 -22.76 -3.62 1.26
N PRO A 63 -23.33 -2.88 0.31
CA PRO A 63 -22.90 -1.53 -0.04
C PRO A 63 -22.90 -0.56 1.13
N THR A 64 -23.84 -0.73 2.07
CA THR A 64 -23.86 0.05 3.32
C THR A 64 -22.67 -0.29 4.21
N MET A 65 -22.21 -1.53 4.19
CA MET A 65 -20.97 -1.98 4.83
C MET A 65 -19.74 -1.40 4.13
N GLY A 66 -19.71 -1.33 2.80
CA GLY A 66 -18.61 -0.75 2.02
C GLY A 66 -18.38 0.72 2.37
N ALA A 67 -19.43 1.54 2.45
CA ALA A 67 -19.31 2.95 2.85
C ALA A 67 -18.81 3.11 4.29
N LYS A 68 -19.35 2.34 5.24
CA LYS A 68 -18.90 2.33 6.65
C LYS A 68 -17.46 1.84 6.79
N PHE A 69 -17.09 0.85 5.99
CA PHE A 69 -15.73 0.33 5.94
C PHE A 69 -14.77 1.41 5.45
N PHE A 70 -15.06 2.07 4.32
CA PHE A 70 -14.24 3.15 3.79
C PHE A 70 -14.07 4.30 4.77
N GLN A 71 -15.12 4.69 5.49
CA GLN A 71 -15.03 5.68 6.56
C GLN A 71 -14.07 5.25 7.68
N LYS A 72 -14.17 3.99 8.13
CA LYS A 72 -13.24 3.45 9.15
C LYS A 72 -11.79 3.44 8.65
N CYS A 73 -11.56 3.11 7.38
CA CYS A 73 -10.26 3.17 6.75
C CYS A 73 -9.67 4.57 6.77
N LEU A 74 -10.48 5.56 6.37
CA LEU A 74 -10.06 6.96 6.36
C LEU A 74 -9.70 7.44 7.77
N VAL A 75 -10.49 7.07 8.78
CA VAL A 75 -10.19 7.38 10.19
C VAL A 75 -8.89 6.73 10.63
N CYS A 76 -8.66 5.45 10.31
CA CYS A 76 -7.39 4.77 10.61
C CYS A 76 -6.20 5.46 9.95
N LEU A 77 -6.30 5.86 8.68
CA LEU A 77 -5.25 6.59 7.98
C LEU A 77 -4.96 7.94 8.62
N LEU A 78 -6.00 8.71 8.97
CA LEU A 78 -5.85 10.02 9.62
C LEU A 78 -5.17 9.88 10.99
N ILE A 79 -5.59 8.91 11.80
CA ILE A 79 -4.96 8.63 13.10
C ILE A 79 -3.49 8.25 12.90
N THR A 80 -3.20 7.37 11.93
CA THR A 80 -1.83 6.96 11.61
C THR A 80 -0.99 8.16 11.19
N PHE A 81 -1.48 9.04 10.32
CA PHE A 81 -0.75 10.24 9.89
C PHE A 81 -0.47 11.19 11.05
N VAL A 82 -1.43 11.39 11.96
CA VAL A 82 -1.23 12.22 13.15
C VAL A 82 -0.15 11.63 14.06
N ILE A 83 -0.21 10.33 14.33
CA ILE A 83 0.80 9.63 15.15
C ILE A 83 2.19 9.75 14.51
N LEU A 84 2.30 9.50 13.20
CA LEU A 84 3.55 9.59 12.46
C LEU A 84 4.11 11.03 12.44
N LEU A 85 3.25 12.03 12.25
CA LEU A 85 3.66 13.44 12.30
C LEU A 85 4.25 13.79 13.67
N VAL A 86 3.55 13.43 14.74
CA VAL A 86 3.99 13.68 16.12
C VAL A 86 5.31 12.96 16.39
N TYR A 87 5.41 11.69 16.00
CA TYR A 87 6.62 10.89 16.16
C TYR A 87 7.83 11.54 15.44
N ILE A 88 7.70 11.89 14.16
CA ILE A 88 8.78 12.50 13.38
C ILE A 88 9.13 13.89 13.94
N ALA A 89 8.13 14.70 14.27
CA ALA A 89 8.32 16.03 14.83
C ALA A 89 9.13 15.98 16.16
N LEU A 90 8.82 15.02 17.01
CA LEU A 90 9.55 14.81 18.28
C LEU A 90 10.95 14.22 18.05
N ARG A 91 11.07 13.22 17.17
CA ARG A 91 12.32 12.51 16.92
C ARG A 91 13.37 13.39 16.25
N PHE A 92 12.95 14.30 15.37
CA PHE A 92 13.80 15.12 14.53
C PHE A 92 13.76 16.62 14.89
N LYS A 93 13.46 16.99 16.14
CA LYS A 93 13.46 18.38 16.63
C LYS A 93 14.71 19.16 16.24
N LYS A 94 15.88 18.50 16.24
CA LYS A 94 17.21 19.15 15.98
C LYS A 94 17.40 19.58 14.52
N ILE A 95 16.65 19.06 13.59
CA ILE A 95 16.72 19.42 12.15
C ILE A 95 15.49 20.19 11.68
N GLY A 96 14.58 20.57 12.57
CA GLY A 96 13.30 21.20 12.23
C GLY A 96 12.18 20.16 12.13
N GLY A 97 11.92 19.46 13.22
CA GLY A 97 11.03 18.29 13.28
C GLY A 97 9.69 18.44 12.58
N LEU A 98 9.03 19.62 12.67
CA LEU A 98 7.75 19.83 12.00
C LEU A 98 7.91 19.84 10.47
N SER A 99 8.94 20.49 9.93
CA SER A 99 9.18 20.49 8.48
C SER A 99 9.55 19.09 7.98
N ALA A 100 10.37 18.35 8.73
CA ALA A 100 10.67 16.96 8.42
C ALA A 100 9.41 16.06 8.46
N GLY A 101 8.54 16.26 9.45
CA GLY A 101 7.29 15.51 9.58
C GLY A 101 6.32 15.78 8.43
N VAL A 102 6.08 17.03 8.08
CA VAL A 102 5.16 17.39 7.00
C VAL A 102 5.67 16.89 5.64
N THR A 103 6.96 17.03 5.34
CA THR A 103 7.51 16.55 4.06
C THR A 103 7.52 15.03 3.96
N ALA A 104 7.73 14.31 5.06
CA ALA A 104 7.55 12.87 5.11
C ALA A 104 6.09 12.47 4.86
N LEU A 105 5.12 13.17 5.46
CA LEU A 105 3.70 12.90 5.22
C LEU A 105 3.29 13.14 3.76
N ILE A 106 3.82 14.17 3.10
CA ILE A 106 3.56 14.40 1.67
C ILE A 106 4.04 13.19 0.84
N ALA A 107 5.22 12.68 1.13
CA ALA A 107 5.73 11.47 0.47
C ALA A 107 4.85 10.24 0.76
N LEU A 108 4.39 10.07 2.01
CA LEU A 108 3.49 8.96 2.37
C LEU A 108 2.12 9.07 1.69
N VAL A 109 1.56 10.27 1.55
CA VAL A 109 0.31 10.48 0.80
C VAL A 109 0.50 10.10 -0.67
N HIS A 110 1.62 10.48 -1.28
CA HIS A 110 1.98 10.06 -2.63
C HIS A 110 2.04 8.52 -2.75
N ASP A 111 2.65 7.84 -1.79
CA ASP A 111 2.77 6.38 -1.80
C ASP A 111 1.38 5.71 -1.69
N VAL A 112 0.52 6.19 -0.81
CA VAL A 112 -0.87 5.71 -0.66
C VAL A 112 -1.65 5.88 -1.96
N LEU A 113 -1.51 7.04 -2.63
CA LEU A 113 -2.19 7.29 -3.90
C LEU A 113 -1.73 6.33 -5.00
N LEU A 114 -0.42 6.08 -5.13
CA LEU A 114 0.09 5.15 -6.13
C LEU A 114 -0.31 3.71 -5.86
N VAL A 115 -0.35 3.29 -4.59
CA VAL A 115 -0.87 1.98 -4.21
C VAL A 115 -2.37 1.87 -4.50
N TYR A 116 -3.16 2.90 -4.23
CA TYR A 116 -4.56 2.96 -4.61
C TYR A 116 -4.74 2.79 -6.14
N PHE A 117 -3.96 3.51 -6.93
CA PHE A 117 -3.98 3.34 -8.39
C PHE A 117 -3.56 1.93 -8.82
N ALA A 118 -2.61 1.30 -8.14
CA ALA A 118 -2.27 -0.09 -8.41
C ALA A 118 -3.46 -1.02 -8.20
N PHE A 119 -4.23 -0.88 -7.11
CA PHE A 119 -5.46 -1.64 -6.91
C PHE A 119 -6.47 -1.44 -8.04
N VAL A 120 -6.66 -0.19 -8.47
CA VAL A 120 -7.60 0.14 -9.56
C VAL A 120 -7.13 -0.45 -10.90
N ILE A 121 -5.83 -0.30 -11.24
CA ILE A 121 -5.27 -0.77 -12.52
C ILE A 121 -5.32 -2.30 -12.63
N PHE A 122 -5.01 -3.00 -11.53
CA PHE A 122 -5.02 -4.47 -11.51
C PHE A 122 -6.43 -5.05 -11.22
N GLY A 123 -7.44 -4.21 -11.02
CA GLY A 123 -8.82 -4.65 -10.79
C GLY A 123 -9.04 -5.35 -9.46
N PHE A 124 -8.22 -5.08 -8.44
CA PHE A 124 -8.37 -5.67 -7.12
C PHE A 124 -9.46 -4.96 -6.32
N SER A 125 -10.21 -5.74 -5.55
CA SER A 125 -11.26 -5.21 -4.67
C SER A 125 -10.67 -4.39 -3.52
N ILE A 126 -11.31 -3.26 -3.21
CA ILE A 126 -10.97 -2.43 -2.04
C ILE A 126 -11.65 -3.02 -0.81
N ASN A 127 -10.94 -3.89 -0.11
CA ASN A 127 -11.38 -4.64 1.06
C ASN A 127 -10.33 -4.54 2.20
N ASP A 128 -10.40 -5.43 3.19
CA ASP A 128 -9.46 -5.50 4.31
C ASP A 128 -7.99 -5.62 3.87
N ILE A 129 -7.75 -6.31 2.75
CA ILE A 129 -6.41 -6.46 2.16
C ILE A 129 -5.85 -5.10 1.74
N PHE A 130 -6.68 -4.25 1.13
CA PHE A 130 -6.28 -2.89 0.73
C PHE A 130 -5.76 -2.09 1.92
N ILE A 131 -6.46 -2.13 3.06
CA ILE A 131 -6.02 -1.41 4.27
C ILE A 131 -4.74 -2.00 4.82
N ALA A 132 -4.66 -3.32 4.91
CA ALA A 132 -3.46 -4.01 5.38
C ALA A 132 -2.24 -3.63 4.53
N VAL A 133 -2.38 -3.57 3.20
CA VAL A 133 -1.33 -3.12 2.26
C VAL A 133 -0.94 -1.68 2.54
N ILE A 134 -1.90 -0.76 2.63
CA ILE A 134 -1.61 0.66 2.87
C ILE A 134 -0.86 0.86 4.19
N LEU A 135 -1.37 0.30 5.29
CA LEU A 135 -0.74 0.45 6.61
C LEU A 135 0.68 -0.14 6.63
N THR A 136 0.87 -1.26 5.94
CA THR A 136 2.19 -1.90 5.82
C THR A 136 3.15 -1.02 5.03
N ILE A 137 2.71 -0.44 3.91
CA ILE A 137 3.54 0.44 3.08
C ILE A 137 3.87 1.74 3.79
N LEU A 138 2.93 2.32 4.55
CA LEU A 138 3.22 3.50 5.37
C LEU A 138 4.37 3.23 6.35
N GLY A 139 4.36 2.09 7.02
CA GLY A 139 5.44 1.68 7.92
C GLY A 139 6.76 1.43 7.19
N TYR A 140 6.69 0.76 6.03
CA TYR A 140 7.85 0.44 5.21
C TYR A 140 8.53 1.71 4.64
N SER A 141 7.77 2.57 3.98
CA SER A 141 8.28 3.82 3.39
C SER A 141 8.81 4.79 4.45
N LEU A 142 8.10 4.88 5.60
CA LEU A 142 8.56 5.69 6.70
C LEU A 142 9.92 5.24 7.26
N ASN A 143 10.17 3.93 7.31
CA ASN A 143 11.44 3.40 7.80
C ASN A 143 12.63 3.94 6.97
N ASP A 144 12.51 3.98 5.65
CA ASP A 144 13.53 4.54 4.76
C ASP A 144 13.69 6.06 4.97
N THR A 145 12.60 6.79 5.06
CA THR A 145 12.62 8.24 5.34
C THR A 145 13.32 8.56 6.69
N ILE A 146 13.06 7.76 7.73
CA ILE A 146 13.72 7.91 9.04
C ILE A 146 15.22 7.72 8.92
N VAL A 147 15.69 6.72 8.19
CA VAL A 147 17.13 6.47 7.99
C VAL A 147 17.79 7.66 7.30
N ILE A 148 17.17 8.21 6.26
CA ILE A 148 17.67 9.39 5.55
C ILE A 148 17.73 10.60 6.49
N TYR A 149 16.67 10.89 7.23
CA TYR A 149 16.64 12.03 8.16
C TYR A 149 17.60 11.87 9.34
N ASP A 150 17.83 10.66 9.82
CA ASP A 150 18.82 10.40 10.86
C ASP A 150 20.23 10.67 10.33
N ARG A 151 20.52 10.30 9.09
CA ARG A 151 21.79 10.61 8.43
C ARG A 151 21.98 12.10 8.17
N ILE A 152 20.94 12.80 7.75
CA ILE A 152 20.95 14.27 7.61
C ILE A 152 21.24 14.92 8.98
N ARG A 153 20.60 14.44 10.04
CA ARG A 153 20.83 14.92 11.41
C ARG A 153 22.27 14.73 11.84
N GLU A 154 22.86 13.58 11.56
CA GLU A 154 24.25 13.26 11.87
C GLU A 154 25.22 14.16 11.11
N ASN A 155 25.11 14.23 9.78
CA ASN A 155 25.95 15.05 8.93
C ASN A 155 25.83 16.55 9.27
N ARG A 156 24.65 17.02 9.65
CA ARG A 156 24.43 18.40 10.11
C ARG A 156 25.13 18.70 11.42
N LYS A 157 25.28 17.73 12.31
CA LYS A 157 26.06 17.91 13.56
C LYS A 157 27.52 17.98 13.29
N LEU A 158 28.03 17.19 12.32
CA LEU A 158 29.45 17.13 11.94
C LEU A 158 29.87 18.29 11.04
N SER A 159 28.92 19.01 10.45
CA SER A 159 29.23 20.14 9.57
C SER A 159 29.77 21.33 10.36
N PRO A 160 30.89 21.92 9.93
CA PRO A 160 31.44 23.14 10.55
C PRO A 160 30.52 24.35 10.33
N THR A 161 29.75 24.35 9.26
CA THR A 161 28.85 25.45 8.89
C THR A 161 27.39 25.03 9.12
N LYS A 162 26.69 25.79 9.97
CA LYS A 162 25.27 25.60 10.24
C LYS A 162 24.36 26.50 9.39
N SER A 163 24.92 27.15 8.37
CA SER A 163 24.16 28.01 7.46
C SER A 163 23.09 27.24 6.72
N PRO A 164 21.90 27.83 6.48
CA PRO A 164 20.86 27.25 5.60
C PRO A 164 21.39 26.92 4.21
N ASP A 165 22.31 27.70 3.69
CA ASP A 165 22.92 27.55 2.36
C ASP A 165 23.75 26.27 2.22
N ALA A 166 24.28 25.72 3.33
CA ALA A 166 25.04 24.47 3.36
C ALA A 166 24.10 23.22 3.39
N LEU A 167 22.82 23.40 3.68
CA LEU A 167 21.88 22.28 3.87
C LEU A 167 21.72 21.40 2.62
N PRO A 168 21.61 21.92 1.37
CA PRO A 168 21.50 21.09 0.17
C PRO A 168 22.69 20.14 0.02
N ALA A 169 23.91 20.63 0.27
CA ALA A 169 25.11 19.80 0.20
C ALA A 169 25.12 18.69 1.28
N ILE A 170 24.66 19.00 2.49
CA ILE A 170 24.55 18.04 3.59
C ILE A 170 23.51 16.97 3.24
N VAL A 171 22.35 17.35 2.70
CA VAL A 171 21.31 16.41 2.31
C VAL A 171 21.77 15.52 1.17
N ASN A 172 22.39 16.08 0.12
CA ASN A 172 22.92 15.29 -0.99
C ASN A 172 23.98 14.28 -0.52
N LYS A 173 24.89 14.69 0.35
CA LYS A 173 25.87 13.78 0.99
C LYS A 173 25.15 12.67 1.76
N SER A 174 24.10 12.99 2.50
CA SER A 174 23.36 12.03 3.31
C SER A 174 22.60 11.03 2.43
N LEU A 175 21.98 11.48 1.35
CA LEU A 175 21.32 10.63 0.37
C LEU A 175 22.31 9.64 -0.27
N ASN A 176 23.46 10.09 -0.73
CA ASN A 176 24.48 9.22 -1.31
C ASN A 176 24.97 8.16 -0.31
N GLN A 177 25.05 8.49 0.99
CA GLN A 177 25.47 7.56 2.03
C GLN A 177 24.39 6.52 2.40
N THR A 178 23.11 6.83 2.20
CA THR A 178 21.99 5.94 2.55
C THR A 178 21.42 5.21 1.34
N MET A 179 21.65 5.69 0.13
CA MET A 179 21.06 5.20 -1.10
C MET A 179 21.25 3.68 -1.30
N THR A 180 22.48 3.18 -1.13
CA THR A 180 22.78 1.75 -1.30
C THR A 180 21.94 0.91 -0.34
N ARG A 181 21.80 1.34 0.91
CA ARG A 181 21.00 0.65 1.91
C ARG A 181 19.51 0.63 1.52
N SER A 182 18.94 1.79 1.17
CA SER A 182 17.53 1.91 0.78
C SER A 182 17.21 1.06 -0.44
N VAL A 183 18.05 1.12 -1.48
CA VAL A 183 17.87 0.33 -2.71
C VAL A 183 17.97 -1.18 -2.42
N LEU A 184 18.98 -1.61 -1.66
CA LEU A 184 19.15 -3.04 -1.33
C LEU A 184 17.99 -3.55 -0.47
N THR A 185 17.52 -2.78 0.52
CA THR A 185 16.38 -3.15 1.36
C THR A 185 15.11 -3.29 0.52
N SER A 186 14.86 -2.34 -0.38
CA SER A 186 13.70 -2.40 -1.28
C SER A 186 13.80 -3.55 -2.26
N LEU A 187 14.99 -3.83 -2.81
CA LEU A 187 15.20 -4.94 -3.71
C LEU A 187 14.97 -6.29 -3.03
N THR A 188 15.51 -6.49 -1.82
CA THR A 188 15.33 -7.74 -1.08
C THR A 188 13.86 -7.97 -0.69
N THR A 189 13.15 -6.92 -0.27
CA THR A 189 11.72 -7.02 0.03
C THR A 189 10.90 -7.28 -1.23
N PHE A 190 11.22 -6.61 -2.34
CA PHE A 190 10.58 -6.86 -3.64
C PHE A 190 10.77 -8.32 -4.09
N MET A 191 11.98 -8.85 -3.97
CA MET A 191 12.28 -10.25 -4.33
C MET A 191 11.49 -11.24 -3.45
N ALA A 192 11.38 -10.98 -2.14
CA ALA A 192 10.57 -11.81 -1.25
C ALA A 192 9.09 -11.80 -1.65
N LEU A 193 8.54 -10.60 -1.93
CA LEU A 193 7.15 -10.44 -2.38
C LEU A 193 6.92 -11.09 -3.76
N LEU A 194 7.90 -11.02 -4.66
CA LEU A 194 7.85 -11.68 -5.96
C LEU A 194 7.74 -13.19 -5.82
N VAL A 195 8.53 -13.81 -4.94
CA VAL A 195 8.42 -15.24 -4.64
C VAL A 195 7.04 -15.59 -4.09
N ILE A 196 6.53 -14.80 -3.13
CA ILE A 196 5.19 -14.99 -2.59
C ILE A 196 4.13 -14.89 -3.69
N TYR A 197 4.24 -13.89 -4.58
CA TYR A 197 3.32 -13.70 -5.69
C TYR A 197 3.36 -14.88 -6.68
N ILE A 198 4.54 -15.37 -7.06
CA ILE A 198 4.68 -16.50 -7.96
C ILE A 198 4.07 -17.77 -7.35
N VAL A 199 4.35 -18.04 -6.07
CA VAL A 199 3.77 -19.19 -5.37
C VAL A 199 2.26 -19.07 -5.31
N ALA A 200 1.73 -17.88 -4.94
CA ALA A 200 0.29 -17.63 -4.89
C ALA A 200 -0.37 -17.78 -6.27
N ALA A 201 0.32 -17.39 -7.35
CA ALA A 201 -0.18 -17.57 -8.71
C ALA A 201 -0.24 -19.03 -9.12
N VAL A 202 0.80 -19.83 -8.78
CA VAL A 202 0.85 -21.26 -9.06
C VAL A 202 -0.24 -22.03 -8.31
N TYR A 203 -0.49 -21.66 -7.04
CA TYR A 203 -1.50 -22.34 -6.21
C TYR A 203 -2.90 -21.72 -6.33
N GLY A 204 -3.12 -20.67 -7.13
CA GLY A 204 -4.42 -20.03 -7.32
C GLY A 204 -4.95 -19.27 -6.11
N ILE A 205 -4.06 -18.81 -5.20
CA ILE A 205 -4.44 -18.11 -3.96
C ILE A 205 -4.62 -16.62 -4.27
N SER A 206 -5.82 -16.23 -4.71
CA SER A 206 -6.13 -14.86 -5.15
C SER A 206 -5.96 -13.79 -4.06
N SER A 207 -6.28 -14.12 -2.81
CA SER A 207 -6.11 -13.19 -1.68
C SER A 207 -4.65 -12.81 -1.45
N VAL A 208 -3.73 -13.76 -1.60
CA VAL A 208 -2.29 -13.51 -1.46
C VAL A 208 -1.75 -12.73 -2.66
N GLN A 209 -2.26 -12.98 -3.88
CA GLN A 209 -1.91 -12.19 -5.07
C GLN A 209 -2.33 -10.74 -4.93
N SER A 210 -3.56 -10.49 -4.46
CA SER A 210 -4.11 -9.15 -4.22
C SER A 210 -3.36 -8.38 -3.14
N PHE A 211 -2.64 -9.06 -2.24
CA PHE A 211 -1.75 -8.48 -1.25
C PHE A 211 -0.35 -8.23 -1.83
N ALA A 212 0.26 -9.27 -2.42
CA ALA A 212 1.67 -9.26 -2.80
C ALA A 212 1.97 -8.26 -3.93
N LEU A 213 1.13 -8.19 -4.97
CA LEU A 213 1.39 -7.36 -6.14
C LEU A 213 1.34 -5.86 -5.82
N PRO A 214 0.31 -5.31 -5.13
CA PRO A 214 0.33 -3.91 -4.71
C PRO A 214 1.45 -3.60 -3.72
N MET A 215 1.83 -4.55 -2.86
CA MET A 215 2.99 -4.41 -1.97
C MET A 215 4.30 -4.28 -2.74
N MET A 216 4.49 -5.05 -3.83
CA MET A 216 5.65 -4.90 -4.72
C MET A 216 5.72 -3.50 -5.32
N VAL A 217 4.61 -2.98 -5.82
CA VAL A 217 4.52 -1.59 -6.31
C VAL A 217 4.86 -0.61 -5.21
N GLY A 218 4.26 -0.78 -4.03
CA GLY A 218 4.46 0.09 -2.88
C GLY A 218 5.92 0.12 -2.37
N THR A 219 6.65 -1.00 -2.42
CA THR A 219 8.06 -1.03 -2.02
C THR A 219 8.95 -0.22 -2.96
N ILE A 220 8.71 -0.28 -4.27
CA ILE A 220 9.43 0.52 -5.27
C ILE A 220 9.09 2.00 -5.10
N VAL A 221 7.81 2.32 -4.99
CA VAL A 221 7.31 3.69 -4.84
C VAL A 221 7.83 4.31 -3.54
N GLY A 222 7.81 3.58 -2.41
CA GLY A 222 8.29 4.07 -1.11
C GLY A 222 9.80 4.34 -1.10
N CYS A 223 10.60 3.53 -1.79
CA CYS A 223 12.02 3.81 -1.97
C CYS A 223 12.24 5.10 -2.77
N TYR A 224 11.51 5.24 -3.89
CA TYR A 224 11.58 6.43 -4.72
C TYR A 224 11.12 7.68 -3.96
N SER A 225 9.98 7.63 -3.29
CA SER A 225 9.41 8.80 -2.61
C SER A 225 10.28 9.28 -1.45
N SER A 226 10.89 8.37 -0.69
CA SER A 226 11.81 8.71 0.40
C SER A 226 13.06 9.44 -0.09
N LEU A 227 13.65 8.98 -1.20
CA LEU A 227 14.87 9.55 -1.78
C LEU A 227 14.59 10.82 -2.59
N CYS A 228 13.56 10.81 -3.45
CA CYS A 228 13.34 11.83 -4.46
C CYS A 228 12.24 12.85 -4.10
N ILE A 229 11.38 12.57 -3.11
CA ILE A 229 10.31 13.48 -2.70
C ILE A 229 10.57 14.01 -1.28
N ALA A 230 10.67 13.15 -0.28
CA ALA A 230 10.75 13.57 1.13
C ALA A 230 11.99 14.43 1.40
N ALA A 231 13.17 13.96 1.01
CA ALA A 231 14.44 14.65 1.29
C ALA A 231 14.61 15.97 0.51
N PRO A 232 14.31 16.07 -0.81
CA PRO A 232 14.33 17.33 -1.53
C PRO A 232 13.30 18.34 -1.02
N LEU A 233 12.04 17.93 -0.75
CA LEU A 233 11.03 18.83 -0.19
C LEU A 233 11.43 19.36 1.18
N TYR A 234 12.01 18.51 2.02
CA TYR A 234 12.56 18.94 3.31
C TYR A 234 13.64 20.01 3.12
N THR A 235 14.55 19.82 2.18
CA THR A 235 15.63 20.76 1.88
C THR A 235 15.07 22.10 1.43
N MET A 236 14.16 22.12 0.46
CA MET A 236 13.52 23.34 -0.05
C MET A 236 12.81 24.11 1.07
N TRP A 237 12.02 23.41 1.89
CA TRP A 237 11.32 24.03 3.01
C TRP A 237 12.26 24.61 4.05
N ALA A 238 13.30 23.88 4.42
CA ALA A 238 14.24 24.31 5.47
C ALA A 238 15.10 25.51 5.02
N VAL A 239 15.51 25.55 3.75
CA VAL A 239 16.24 26.70 3.15
C VAL A 239 15.33 27.93 3.14
N HIS A 240 14.11 27.82 2.62
CA HIS A 240 13.16 28.94 2.56
C HIS A 240 12.83 29.52 3.95
N LYS A 241 12.67 28.65 4.95
CA LYS A 241 12.44 29.08 6.34
C LYS A 241 13.68 29.78 6.93
N GLY A 242 14.89 29.32 6.60
CA GLY A 242 16.13 29.93 7.03
C GLY A 242 16.37 31.32 6.43
N GLU A 243 15.99 31.53 5.17
CA GLU A 243 16.03 32.84 4.51
C GLU A 243 15.07 33.85 5.15
N LYS A 244 13.84 33.42 5.51
CA LYS A 244 12.88 34.26 6.22
C LYS A 244 13.33 34.66 7.63
N SER A 245 14.14 33.87 8.30
CA SER A 245 14.68 34.18 9.63
C SER A 245 15.87 35.12 9.59
N LYS A 246 16.49 35.36 8.43
CA LYS A 246 17.59 36.32 8.24
C LYS A 246 17.13 37.73 7.84
N LYS A 247 15.85 37.90 7.46
CA LYS A 247 15.17 39.19 7.21
C LYS A 247 14.40 39.63 8.46
#